data_c1b65528fe0f79261abfaebfb16709a4
#
_entry.id   c1b65528fe0f79261abfaebfb16709a4
#
_cell.length_a   1.000
_cell.length_b   1.000
_cell.length_c   1.000
_cell.angle_alpha   90.00
_cell.angle_beta   90.00
_cell.angle_gamma   90.00
#
_symmetry.space_group_name_H-M   'P 1'
#
loop_
_entity.id
_entity.type
_entity.pdbx_description
1 polymer ?
#
loop_
_entity_poly.entity_id
_entity_poly.type
_entity_poly.pdbx_seq_one_letter_code
_entity_poly.pdbx_strand_id
1 'polypeptide(L)'
;LLFGSILGETIPAEKCGLGHLDHVMGKRSDTQSRDLDFLDESYVSESGQFRIHYTRIGSHAVLGSGDTGVPSFVLETAIAADSVYGIIVGDLGFLPPPDDGQIDGPEHDIYIKNWYGAYYGMTYFDQYQASSVFPGYPSYLVVDNDYVEVNYATKGLEALRVTIAHEFFHMVQLAYAHPGEFDWENLNWYEISSVWMEEICYPDINDYFAYVEDNFRQLHFPGIDGSSAYSYGHGIFAQVLDLEYGEANGKHIMLDLWEHLEGRNAFSNINTILSSSPWNSSMTEALGKYALYNVFTGTRSIPGQYYPDAADLPEIRLSAYDLPLDISGPPYDFELSPLQTIYKKFTVPSLSDFLVKGVDLSPNQRVYITSFKAQETPALKGALSSYWIPCEQMYSSDYLILPMANGNLSGGKSFSIVFEGSLVDLEPMIQALWPNPLRPEDEIIHLNMILSEFGPLVLTVFNLKGQQIHRTYTSNPVEGVFELDLPLPSELGSGIYFLQVRSGKARMTTKFTVLK
;
A
#
# COMPACT_ATOMS: atom_id res chain seq x y z
N LEU A 1 -26.14 -3.01 24.58
CA LEU A 1 -26.28 -1.63 24.11
C LEU A 1 -26.25 -0.64 25.27
N LEU A 2 -25.11 -0.40 25.84
CA LEU A 2 -24.80 0.68 26.77
C LEU A 2 -23.28 0.90 26.67
N PHE A 3 -22.84 1.63 25.65
CA PHE A 3 -21.50 2.20 25.65
C PHE A 3 -21.61 3.60 26.27
N GLY A 4 -21.35 3.66 27.57
CA GLY A 4 -21.24 4.90 28.30
C GLY A 4 -19.92 5.57 27.94
N SER A 5 -20.00 6.87 27.67
CA SER A 5 -18.88 7.78 27.55
C SER A 5 -17.92 7.63 28.73
N ILE A 6 -16.73 7.14 28.47
CA ILE A 6 -15.58 7.23 29.37
C ILE A 6 -14.72 8.36 28.85
N LEU A 7 -14.73 9.51 29.59
CA LEU A 7 -13.82 10.65 29.43
C LEU A 7 -14.04 11.59 28.22
N GLY A 8 -15.26 11.91 27.84
CA GLY A 8 -15.48 13.10 26.99
C GLY A 8 -14.98 13.03 25.54
N GLU A 9 -14.43 11.89 25.11
CA GLU A 9 -14.10 11.62 23.73
C GLU A 9 -15.30 10.94 23.05
N THR A 10 -15.78 11.53 21.97
CA THR A 10 -16.79 10.91 21.11
C THR A 10 -16.14 9.74 20.40
N ILE A 11 -16.76 8.54 20.46
CA ILE A 11 -16.33 7.40 19.65
C ILE A 11 -16.67 7.74 18.19
N PRO A 12 -15.69 7.73 17.26
CA PRO A 12 -15.96 7.95 15.84
C PRO A 12 -17.01 6.96 15.30
N ALA A 13 -17.81 7.39 14.35
CA ALA A 13 -18.69 6.49 13.61
C ALA A 13 -17.85 5.46 12.82
N GLU A 14 -18.34 4.22 12.76
CA GLU A 14 -17.71 3.23 11.89
C GLU A 14 -18.03 3.54 10.42
N LYS A 15 -17.03 3.42 9.55
CA LYS A 15 -17.18 3.72 8.13
C LYS A 15 -18.22 2.81 7.48
N CYS A 16 -18.09 1.51 7.68
CA CYS A 16 -18.92 0.48 7.10
C CYS A 16 -19.32 -0.58 8.13
N GLY A 17 -20.53 -1.09 8.01
CA GLY A 17 -21.01 -2.18 8.85
C GLY A 17 -20.79 -3.57 8.28
N LEU A 18 -20.12 -3.74 7.12
CA LEU A 18 -19.95 -5.04 6.47
C LEU A 18 -19.31 -6.08 7.40
N GLY A 19 -18.31 -5.70 8.18
CA GLY A 19 -17.66 -6.57 9.18
C GLY A 19 -18.55 -7.05 10.32
N HIS A 20 -19.70 -6.44 10.54
CA HIS A 20 -20.67 -6.82 11.59
C HIS A 20 -21.78 -7.75 11.10
N LEU A 21 -21.86 -8.03 9.81
CA LEU A 21 -22.89 -8.91 9.22
C LEU A 21 -22.74 -10.38 9.60
N ASP A 22 -21.56 -10.81 10.08
CA ASP A 22 -21.29 -12.18 10.53
C ASP A 22 -22.34 -12.69 11.56
N HIS A 23 -22.87 -11.81 12.38
CA HIS A 23 -23.91 -12.12 13.38
C HIS A 23 -25.34 -12.16 12.80
N VAL A 24 -25.58 -11.52 11.65
CA VAL A 24 -26.91 -11.34 11.05
C VAL A 24 -27.20 -12.41 9.99
N MET A 25 -26.19 -12.80 9.20
CA MET A 25 -26.34 -13.73 8.07
C MET A 25 -26.67 -15.15 8.46
N GLY A 26 -26.25 -15.64 9.63
CA GLY A 26 -26.61 -16.96 10.13
C GLY A 26 -28.08 -17.14 10.52
N LYS A 27 -28.93 -16.12 10.38
CA LYS A 27 -30.31 -16.12 10.85
C LYS A 27 -31.38 -15.75 9.80
N ARG A 28 -30.99 -15.33 8.58
CA ARG A 28 -31.99 -15.02 7.55
C ARG A 28 -32.49 -16.28 6.84
N SER A 29 -33.79 -16.54 6.96
CA SER A 29 -34.50 -17.49 6.11
C SER A 29 -34.88 -16.79 4.80
N ASP A 30 -34.91 -17.55 3.71
CA ASP A 30 -35.11 -17.16 2.29
C ASP A 30 -36.34 -16.28 1.93
N THR A 31 -37.02 -15.67 2.88
CA THR A 31 -38.30 -14.94 2.65
C THR A 31 -38.56 -13.76 3.57
N GLN A 32 -37.55 -13.26 4.29
CA GLN A 32 -37.77 -12.03 5.08
C GLN A 32 -37.63 -10.80 4.18
N SER A 33 -38.70 -9.98 4.14
CA SER A 33 -38.66 -8.61 3.63
C SER A 33 -37.48 -7.87 4.27
N ARG A 34 -36.88 -6.93 3.55
CA ARG A 34 -35.73 -6.13 4.00
C ARG A 34 -36.04 -5.31 5.27
N ASP A 35 -37.19 -5.50 5.96
CA ASP A 35 -37.66 -4.82 7.19
C ASP A 35 -37.48 -3.28 7.17
N LEU A 36 -37.67 -2.71 5.97
CA LEU A 36 -37.52 -1.29 5.67
C LEU A 36 -38.83 -0.67 5.15
N ASP A 37 -39.98 -1.36 5.39
CA ASP A 37 -41.33 -0.97 4.93
C ASP A 37 -41.79 0.40 5.46
N PHE A 38 -41.07 0.97 6.43
CA PHE A 38 -41.30 2.32 6.94
C PHE A 38 -40.81 3.42 5.99
N LEU A 39 -40.00 3.09 4.97
CA LEU A 39 -39.58 4.00 3.91
C LEU A 39 -40.65 3.98 2.81
N ASP A 40 -41.61 4.88 2.93
CA ASP A 40 -42.86 4.87 2.20
C ASP A 40 -42.85 5.60 0.84
N GLU A 41 -41.69 6.23 0.50
CA GLU A 41 -41.48 6.88 -0.79
C GLU A 41 -40.23 6.32 -1.48
N SER A 42 -40.22 6.38 -2.81
CA SER A 42 -39.00 6.06 -3.57
C SER A 42 -38.82 6.99 -4.78
N TYR A 43 -37.58 7.10 -5.25
CA TYR A 43 -37.17 7.86 -6.43
C TYR A 43 -36.20 7.04 -7.26
N VAL A 44 -36.44 6.92 -8.56
CA VAL A 44 -35.52 6.28 -9.51
C VAL A 44 -34.56 7.33 -10.05
N SER A 45 -33.25 7.02 -10.03
CA SER A 45 -32.20 7.92 -10.53
C SER A 45 -32.38 8.22 -12.03
N GLU A 46 -31.72 9.26 -12.50
CA GLU A 46 -31.87 9.70 -13.90
C GLU A 46 -31.34 8.66 -14.90
N SER A 47 -30.29 7.93 -14.53
CA SER A 47 -29.76 6.83 -15.33
C SER A 47 -30.68 5.60 -15.37
N GLY A 48 -31.60 5.47 -14.41
CA GLY A 48 -32.42 4.28 -14.21
C GLY A 48 -31.67 3.11 -13.56
N GLN A 49 -30.46 3.34 -13.04
CA GLN A 49 -29.65 2.28 -12.40
C GLN A 49 -30.00 2.08 -10.92
N PHE A 50 -30.50 3.13 -10.23
CA PHE A 50 -30.74 3.11 -8.80
C PHE A 50 -32.16 3.50 -8.43
N ARG A 51 -32.70 2.84 -7.39
CA ARG A 51 -33.91 3.23 -6.70
C ARG A 51 -33.58 3.63 -5.28
N ILE A 52 -33.90 4.88 -4.92
CA ILE A 52 -33.63 5.47 -3.61
C ILE A 52 -34.91 5.44 -2.79
N HIS A 53 -34.92 4.68 -1.70
CA HIS A 53 -36.04 4.54 -0.76
C HIS A 53 -35.84 5.46 0.43
N TYR A 54 -36.88 6.20 0.80
CA TYR A 54 -36.82 7.20 1.89
C TYR A 54 -38.17 7.42 2.54
N THR A 55 -38.18 8.14 3.67
CA THR A 55 -39.38 8.65 4.30
C THR A 55 -39.23 10.13 4.65
N ARG A 56 -40.35 10.85 4.73
CA ARG A 56 -40.38 12.26 5.16
C ARG A 56 -40.77 12.43 6.61
N ILE A 57 -41.08 11.36 7.32
CA ILE A 57 -41.62 11.41 8.69
C ILE A 57 -40.81 10.59 9.68
N GLY A 58 -40.93 10.95 10.94
CA GLY A 58 -40.29 10.22 12.05
C GLY A 58 -38.79 10.45 12.16
N SER A 59 -38.13 9.57 12.90
CA SER A 59 -36.68 9.65 13.18
C SER A 59 -35.80 9.33 11.96
N HIS A 60 -36.38 8.70 10.94
CA HIS A 60 -35.69 8.36 9.70
C HIS A 60 -36.01 9.35 8.56
N ALA A 61 -36.70 10.44 8.87
CA ALA A 61 -37.01 11.45 7.86
C ALA A 61 -35.72 11.98 7.22
N VAL A 62 -35.68 11.94 5.89
CA VAL A 62 -34.54 12.39 5.12
C VAL A 62 -34.34 13.90 5.23
N LEU A 63 -33.11 14.37 5.18
CA LEU A 63 -32.80 15.80 5.12
C LEU A 63 -33.50 16.43 3.89
N GLY A 64 -34.16 17.59 4.11
CA GLY A 64 -35.01 18.20 3.09
C GLY A 64 -36.41 17.60 3.01
N SER A 65 -36.88 16.85 4.01
CA SER A 65 -38.23 16.25 4.06
C SER A 65 -39.38 17.26 3.89
N GLY A 66 -39.14 18.54 4.16
CA GLY A 66 -40.08 19.64 3.91
C GLY A 66 -40.06 20.23 2.50
N ASP A 67 -39.17 19.77 1.62
CA ASP A 67 -39.06 20.27 0.26
C ASP A 67 -40.33 19.95 -0.56
N THR A 68 -40.66 20.82 -1.50
CA THR A 68 -41.71 20.54 -2.48
C THR A 68 -41.11 19.66 -3.58
N GLY A 69 -41.74 18.50 -3.88
CA GLY A 69 -41.20 17.52 -4.81
C GLY A 69 -40.27 16.54 -4.11
N VAL A 70 -39.31 15.95 -4.84
CA VAL A 70 -38.33 15.02 -4.26
C VAL A 70 -37.37 15.79 -3.35
N PRO A 71 -37.08 15.31 -2.12
CA PRO A 71 -36.12 15.96 -1.24
C PRO A 71 -34.76 16.13 -1.87
N SER A 72 -34.12 17.28 -1.60
CA SER A 72 -32.79 17.58 -2.18
C SER A 72 -31.73 16.53 -1.84
N PHE A 73 -31.76 15.97 -0.64
CA PHE A 73 -30.83 14.92 -0.22
C PHE A 73 -31.01 13.60 -1.02
N VAL A 74 -32.28 13.26 -1.36
CA VAL A 74 -32.59 12.10 -2.22
C VAL A 74 -32.05 12.31 -3.64
N LEU A 75 -32.21 13.52 -4.18
CA LEU A 75 -31.64 13.88 -5.49
C LEU A 75 -30.11 13.78 -5.49
N GLU A 76 -29.45 14.30 -4.45
CA GLU A 76 -28.00 14.20 -4.33
C GLU A 76 -27.53 12.75 -4.16
N THR A 77 -28.29 11.90 -3.45
CA THR A 77 -28.01 10.47 -3.36
C THR A 77 -28.06 9.79 -4.74
N ALA A 78 -29.08 10.11 -5.53
CA ALA A 78 -29.23 9.58 -6.88
C ALA A 78 -28.11 10.06 -7.82
N ILE A 79 -27.75 11.35 -7.76
CA ILE A 79 -26.64 11.91 -8.55
C ILE A 79 -25.31 11.26 -8.15
N ALA A 80 -25.05 11.11 -6.86
CA ALA A 80 -23.83 10.46 -6.38
C ALA A 80 -23.73 9.01 -6.85
N ALA A 81 -24.84 8.25 -6.75
CA ALA A 81 -24.88 6.86 -7.18
C ALA A 81 -24.66 6.69 -8.71
N ASP A 82 -25.34 7.50 -9.51
CA ASP A 82 -25.15 7.49 -10.98
C ASP A 82 -23.70 7.85 -11.36
N SER A 83 -23.11 8.85 -10.69
CA SER A 83 -21.71 9.26 -10.92
C SER A 83 -20.73 8.13 -10.59
N VAL A 84 -20.89 7.53 -9.42
CA VAL A 84 -20.03 6.43 -8.92
C VAL A 84 -20.14 5.21 -9.83
N TYR A 85 -21.37 4.85 -10.27
CA TYR A 85 -21.57 3.77 -11.24
C TYR A 85 -20.83 4.06 -12.56
N GLY A 86 -20.95 5.28 -13.07
CA GLY A 86 -20.26 5.71 -14.29
C GLY A 86 -18.76 5.56 -14.21
N ILE A 87 -18.15 5.95 -13.07
CA ILE A 87 -16.71 5.84 -12.84
C ILE A 87 -16.30 4.36 -12.68
N ILE A 88 -16.94 3.63 -11.79
CA ILE A 88 -16.49 2.28 -11.41
C ILE A 88 -16.76 1.26 -12.53
N VAL A 89 -18.00 1.24 -13.03
CA VAL A 89 -18.40 0.26 -14.06
C VAL A 89 -18.07 0.78 -15.46
N GLY A 90 -18.31 2.08 -15.71
CA GLY A 90 -18.11 2.69 -17.03
C GLY A 90 -16.65 2.93 -17.38
N ASP A 91 -15.94 3.69 -16.54
CA ASP A 91 -14.58 4.15 -16.86
C ASP A 91 -13.51 3.15 -16.44
N LEU A 92 -13.59 2.59 -15.23
CA LEU A 92 -12.63 1.61 -14.71
C LEU A 92 -12.86 0.18 -15.19
N GLY A 93 -14.08 -0.14 -15.68
CA GLY A 93 -14.40 -1.43 -16.26
C GLY A 93 -14.65 -2.57 -15.27
N PHE A 94 -14.94 -2.28 -14.00
CA PHE A 94 -15.36 -3.29 -13.04
C PHE A 94 -16.70 -3.91 -13.44
N LEU A 95 -16.94 -5.16 -13.03
CA LEU A 95 -18.22 -5.81 -13.22
C LEU A 95 -19.33 -5.03 -12.48
N PRO A 96 -20.53 -4.88 -13.08
CA PRO A 96 -21.65 -4.32 -12.35
C PRO A 96 -22.07 -5.26 -11.21
N PRO A 97 -22.71 -4.73 -10.14
CA PRO A 97 -23.27 -5.57 -9.09
C PRO A 97 -24.25 -6.61 -9.63
N PRO A 98 -24.35 -7.80 -8.98
CA PRO A 98 -25.34 -8.79 -9.36
C PRO A 98 -26.77 -8.29 -9.20
N ASP A 99 -27.65 -8.68 -10.13
CA ASP A 99 -29.09 -8.40 -10.08
C ASP A 99 -29.73 -9.09 -8.85
N ASP A 100 -30.60 -8.39 -8.13
CA ASP A 100 -31.25 -8.88 -6.91
C ASP A 100 -32.56 -9.64 -7.16
N GLY A 101 -32.84 -9.98 -8.42
CA GLY A 101 -34.08 -10.71 -8.80
C GLY A 101 -35.29 -9.80 -8.91
N GLN A 102 -35.10 -8.50 -9.11
CA GLN A 102 -36.12 -7.46 -9.26
C GLN A 102 -36.93 -7.18 -7.99
N ILE A 103 -36.30 -7.27 -6.84
CA ILE A 103 -36.90 -6.79 -5.59
C ILE A 103 -37.08 -5.27 -5.71
N ASP A 104 -38.30 -4.79 -5.52
CA ASP A 104 -38.73 -3.39 -5.66
C ASP A 104 -38.49 -2.75 -7.05
N GLY A 105 -38.06 -3.50 -8.05
CA GLY A 105 -37.80 -3.05 -9.41
C GLY A 105 -36.52 -3.65 -10.01
N PRO A 106 -36.13 -3.23 -11.21
CA PRO A 106 -34.91 -3.69 -11.85
C PRO A 106 -33.65 -2.88 -11.43
N GLU A 107 -33.81 -1.83 -10.65
CA GLU A 107 -32.76 -0.93 -10.22
C GLU A 107 -32.04 -1.49 -8.98
N HIS A 108 -30.81 -1.06 -8.75
CA HIS A 108 -30.12 -1.32 -7.48
C HIS A 108 -30.71 -0.45 -6.37
N ASP A 109 -30.99 -1.03 -5.21
CA ASP A 109 -31.67 -0.35 -4.13
C ASP A 109 -30.74 0.37 -3.18
N ILE A 110 -31.08 1.62 -2.86
CA ILE A 110 -30.43 2.44 -1.82
C ILE A 110 -31.50 2.88 -0.82
N TYR A 111 -31.31 2.54 0.44
CA TYR A 111 -32.23 2.89 1.52
C TYR A 111 -31.63 3.98 2.41
N ILE A 112 -32.36 5.07 2.63
CA ILE A 112 -31.93 6.18 3.48
C ILE A 112 -32.61 6.05 4.85
N LYS A 113 -31.83 5.84 5.91
CA LYS A 113 -32.32 5.80 7.28
C LYS A 113 -31.32 6.41 8.25
N ASN A 114 -31.81 6.87 9.41
CA ASN A 114 -30.95 7.38 10.46
C ASN A 114 -30.17 6.26 11.15
N TRP A 115 -28.85 6.34 11.14
CA TRP A 115 -27.91 5.46 11.84
C TRP A 115 -27.51 5.99 13.22
N TYR A 116 -27.98 7.20 13.59
CA TYR A 116 -27.68 7.85 14.87
C TYR A 116 -26.16 7.99 15.14
N GLY A 117 -25.38 8.18 14.09
CA GLY A 117 -23.92 8.29 14.15
C GLY A 117 -23.18 6.99 14.45
N ALA A 118 -23.81 5.84 14.26
CA ALA A 118 -23.16 4.54 14.46
C ALA A 118 -22.33 4.13 13.24
N TYR A 119 -22.88 4.27 12.05
CA TYR A 119 -22.26 3.90 10.77
C TYR A 119 -22.46 5.00 9.74
N TYR A 120 -21.53 5.18 8.83
CA TYR A 120 -21.76 5.99 7.62
C TYR A 120 -22.73 5.28 6.67
N GLY A 121 -22.47 4.01 6.39
CA GLY A 121 -23.28 3.18 5.54
C GLY A 121 -23.13 1.70 5.85
N MET A 122 -23.85 0.89 5.08
CA MET A 122 -23.75 -0.57 5.15
C MET A 122 -24.24 -1.20 3.85
N THR A 123 -23.46 -2.09 3.31
CA THR A 123 -23.85 -2.96 2.22
C THR A 123 -24.37 -4.29 2.76
N TYR A 124 -25.62 -4.59 2.48
CA TYR A 124 -26.24 -5.88 2.78
C TYR A 124 -26.25 -6.73 1.52
N PHE A 125 -26.11 -8.04 1.66
CA PHE A 125 -26.16 -8.96 0.54
C PHE A 125 -26.99 -10.21 0.85
N ASP A 126 -27.56 -10.78 -0.21
CA ASP A 126 -28.38 -11.98 -0.17
C ASP A 126 -27.55 -13.23 -0.52
N GLN A 127 -28.22 -14.38 -0.74
CA GLN A 127 -27.53 -15.62 -1.11
C GLN A 127 -26.98 -15.54 -2.53
N TYR A 128 -25.84 -16.20 -2.77
CA TYR A 128 -25.21 -16.28 -4.08
C TYR A 128 -26.15 -16.77 -5.16
N GLN A 129 -26.21 -16.07 -6.28
CA GLN A 129 -27.01 -16.40 -7.45
C GLN A 129 -26.10 -16.75 -8.64
N ALA A 130 -26.10 -18.05 -9.02
CA ALA A 130 -25.33 -18.55 -10.16
C ALA A 130 -26.02 -18.33 -11.53
N SER A 131 -27.30 -18.02 -11.52
CA SER A 131 -28.16 -17.94 -12.73
C SER A 131 -28.37 -16.52 -13.25
N SER A 132 -27.85 -15.52 -12.60
CA SER A 132 -27.90 -14.12 -13.07
C SER A 132 -26.97 -13.89 -14.25
N VAL A 133 -27.21 -12.83 -15.01
CA VAL A 133 -26.29 -12.37 -16.09
C VAL A 133 -24.91 -12.07 -15.52
N PHE A 134 -24.87 -11.55 -14.29
CA PHE A 134 -23.66 -11.34 -13.49
C PHE A 134 -23.80 -12.18 -12.22
N PRO A 135 -23.19 -13.38 -12.17
CA PRO A 135 -23.25 -14.23 -10.98
C PRO A 135 -22.52 -13.56 -9.82
N GLY A 136 -23.04 -13.77 -8.60
CA GLY A 136 -22.47 -13.16 -7.39
C GLY A 136 -23.49 -13.09 -6.26
N TYR A 137 -23.26 -12.23 -5.31
CA TYR A 137 -24.16 -11.96 -4.19
C TYR A 137 -24.95 -10.68 -4.44
N PRO A 138 -26.27 -10.77 -4.74
CA PRO A 138 -27.14 -9.60 -4.85
C PRO A 138 -27.11 -8.77 -3.57
N SER A 139 -27.11 -7.46 -3.73
CA SER A 139 -26.87 -6.57 -2.60
C SER A 139 -27.63 -5.25 -2.72
N TYR A 140 -27.72 -4.53 -1.61
CA TYR A 140 -28.31 -3.20 -1.52
C TYR A 140 -27.59 -2.34 -0.49
N LEU A 141 -27.68 -1.03 -0.63
CA LEU A 141 -27.04 -0.06 0.26
C LEU A 141 -28.02 0.48 1.29
N VAL A 142 -27.51 0.78 2.48
CA VAL A 142 -28.23 1.56 3.49
C VAL A 142 -27.31 2.69 3.96
N VAL A 143 -27.73 3.94 3.80
CA VAL A 143 -26.96 5.14 4.13
C VAL A 143 -27.67 5.98 5.18
N ASP A 144 -26.93 6.88 5.88
CA ASP A 144 -27.50 7.80 6.85
C ASP A 144 -28.40 8.83 6.18
N ASN A 145 -29.34 9.39 6.95
CA ASN A 145 -30.35 10.30 6.41
C ASN A 145 -29.92 11.78 6.37
N ASP A 146 -28.81 12.17 7.02
CA ASP A 146 -28.37 13.57 7.02
C ASP A 146 -26.89 13.81 7.37
N TYR A 147 -26.19 12.83 7.98
CA TYR A 147 -24.78 12.90 8.43
C TYR A 147 -24.46 14.10 9.33
N VAL A 148 -25.33 14.46 10.27
CA VAL A 148 -25.13 15.62 11.16
C VAL A 148 -24.50 15.27 12.50
N GLU A 149 -24.54 14.01 12.95
CA GLU A 149 -24.03 13.58 14.24
C GLU A 149 -22.54 13.84 14.40
N VAL A 150 -22.14 14.16 15.64
CA VAL A 150 -20.74 14.56 15.96
C VAL A 150 -19.71 13.48 15.68
N ASN A 151 -20.16 12.23 15.62
CA ASN A 151 -19.32 11.03 15.41
C ASN A 151 -18.75 10.91 13.99
N TYR A 152 -19.43 11.49 13.00
CA TYR A 152 -18.92 11.49 11.63
C TYR A 152 -17.74 12.44 11.49
N ALA A 153 -16.64 12.03 10.88
CA ALA A 153 -15.50 12.90 10.59
C ALA A 153 -15.87 13.91 9.50
N THR A 154 -16.45 13.44 8.42
CA THR A 154 -17.02 14.25 7.33
C THR A 154 -18.53 14.37 7.52
N LYS A 155 -19.15 15.46 7.04
CA LYS A 155 -20.55 15.80 7.29
C LYS A 155 -21.36 15.98 6.01
N GLY A 156 -22.69 15.81 6.15
CA GLY A 156 -23.66 16.18 5.13
C GLY A 156 -23.41 15.52 3.78
N LEU A 157 -23.47 16.28 2.70
CA LEU A 157 -23.34 15.77 1.35
C LEU A 157 -21.95 15.21 1.01
N GLU A 158 -20.89 15.70 1.63
CA GLU A 158 -19.56 15.15 1.43
C GLU A 158 -19.47 13.73 2.01
N ALA A 159 -19.99 13.54 3.25
CA ALA A 159 -20.10 12.21 3.85
C ALA A 159 -20.97 11.26 3.02
N LEU A 160 -22.12 11.73 2.51
CA LEU A 160 -22.97 10.95 1.61
C LEU A 160 -22.20 10.45 0.38
N ARG A 161 -21.48 11.34 -0.29
CA ARG A 161 -20.75 11.03 -1.54
C ARG A 161 -19.68 9.96 -1.35
N VAL A 162 -18.82 10.11 -0.34
CA VAL A 162 -17.79 9.10 -0.05
C VAL A 162 -18.42 7.79 0.43
N THR A 163 -19.51 7.85 1.19
CA THR A 163 -20.24 6.65 1.62
C THR A 163 -20.84 5.89 0.42
N ILE A 164 -21.46 6.60 -0.53
CA ILE A 164 -21.97 5.95 -1.75
C ILE A 164 -20.83 5.30 -2.54
N ALA A 165 -19.67 5.94 -2.67
CA ALA A 165 -18.53 5.35 -3.36
C ALA A 165 -18.02 4.09 -2.65
N HIS A 166 -17.89 4.13 -1.34
CA HIS A 166 -17.45 3.03 -0.51
C HIS A 166 -18.39 1.82 -0.58
N GLU A 167 -19.65 2.05 -0.26
CA GLU A 167 -20.65 0.99 -0.17
C GLU A 167 -21.02 0.41 -1.54
N PHE A 168 -21.11 1.26 -2.58
CA PHE A 168 -21.33 0.76 -3.93
C PHE A 168 -20.15 -0.10 -4.41
N PHE A 169 -18.91 0.24 -4.02
CA PHE A 169 -17.79 -0.62 -4.35
C PHE A 169 -17.89 -1.98 -3.66
N HIS A 170 -18.42 -2.06 -2.44
CA HIS A 170 -18.75 -3.35 -1.83
C HIS A 170 -19.75 -4.16 -2.65
N MET A 171 -20.78 -3.53 -3.22
CA MET A 171 -21.69 -4.24 -4.13
C MET A 171 -20.95 -4.79 -5.37
N VAL A 172 -20.03 -4.02 -5.92
CA VAL A 172 -19.17 -4.43 -7.05
C VAL A 172 -18.25 -5.59 -6.66
N GLN A 173 -17.61 -5.53 -5.50
CA GLN A 173 -16.75 -6.60 -4.97
C GLN A 173 -17.49 -7.94 -4.84
N LEU A 174 -18.78 -7.89 -4.52
CA LEU A 174 -19.64 -9.06 -4.41
C LEU A 174 -19.91 -9.76 -5.76
N ALA A 175 -19.67 -9.08 -6.88
CA ALA A 175 -19.68 -9.69 -8.22
C ALA A 175 -18.46 -10.57 -8.49
N TYR A 176 -17.37 -10.35 -7.76
CA TYR A 176 -16.13 -11.17 -7.86
C TYR A 176 -16.08 -12.28 -6.82
N ALA A 177 -17.01 -12.32 -5.86
CA ALA A 177 -17.03 -13.31 -4.82
C ALA A 177 -17.51 -14.69 -5.35
N HIS A 178 -16.85 -15.78 -4.90
CA HIS A 178 -17.16 -17.14 -5.35
C HIS A 178 -18.36 -17.77 -4.62
N PRO A 179 -19.06 -18.77 -5.28
CA PRO A 179 -20.21 -19.43 -4.68
C PRO A 179 -19.84 -20.17 -3.40
N GLY A 180 -20.60 -19.91 -2.33
CA GLY A 180 -20.59 -20.67 -1.09
C GLY A 180 -19.80 -20.10 0.06
N GLU A 181 -18.95 -19.10 -0.16
CA GLU A 181 -18.21 -18.45 0.92
C GLU A 181 -17.96 -16.98 0.56
N PHE A 182 -18.67 -16.05 1.20
CA PHE A 182 -18.14 -14.72 1.37
C PHE A 182 -16.95 -14.86 2.32
N ASP A 183 -15.76 -14.50 1.84
CA ASP A 183 -14.54 -14.79 2.59
C ASP A 183 -14.21 -13.66 3.58
N TRP A 184 -14.68 -13.84 4.81
CA TRP A 184 -14.38 -12.94 5.93
C TRP A 184 -12.89 -12.76 6.22
N GLU A 185 -12.03 -13.70 5.78
CA GLU A 185 -10.58 -13.57 5.93
C GLU A 185 -10.01 -12.46 5.03
N ASN A 186 -10.74 -12.08 3.96
CA ASN A 186 -10.36 -11.01 3.04
C ASN A 186 -10.97 -9.65 3.38
N LEU A 187 -11.73 -9.53 4.47
CA LEU A 187 -12.45 -8.30 4.82
C LEU A 187 -11.54 -7.06 4.82
N ASN A 188 -10.30 -7.20 5.29
CA ASN A 188 -9.34 -6.10 5.26
C ASN A 188 -9.10 -5.57 3.85
N TRP A 189 -9.01 -6.44 2.85
CA TRP A 189 -8.81 -6.03 1.47
C TRP A 189 -10.07 -5.38 0.87
N TYR A 190 -11.25 -5.87 1.27
CA TYR A 190 -12.51 -5.24 0.87
C TYR A 190 -12.55 -3.78 1.36
N GLU A 191 -12.27 -3.54 2.62
CA GLU A 191 -12.27 -2.19 3.20
C GLU A 191 -11.15 -1.30 2.64
N ILE A 192 -9.92 -1.83 2.53
CA ILE A 192 -8.76 -1.11 1.97
C ILE A 192 -9.07 -0.60 0.56
N SER A 193 -9.64 -1.45 -0.28
CA SER A 193 -9.93 -1.08 -1.66
C SER A 193 -11.19 -0.21 -1.80
N SER A 194 -12.14 -0.29 -0.87
CA SER A 194 -13.29 0.63 -0.84
C SER A 194 -12.89 2.05 -0.43
N VAL A 195 -11.97 2.21 0.53
CA VAL A 195 -11.40 3.53 0.86
C VAL A 195 -10.63 4.13 -0.32
N TRP A 196 -9.87 3.31 -1.06
CA TRP A 196 -9.23 3.77 -2.30
C TRP A 196 -10.27 4.25 -3.33
N MET A 197 -11.40 3.56 -3.45
CA MET A 197 -12.46 3.95 -4.40
C MET A 197 -13.13 5.28 -4.04
N GLU A 198 -13.21 5.62 -2.74
CA GLU A 198 -13.67 6.96 -2.33
C GLU A 198 -12.82 8.06 -2.95
N GLU A 199 -11.49 7.89 -2.90
CA GLU A 199 -10.51 8.82 -3.43
C GLU A 199 -10.57 8.92 -4.96
N ILE A 200 -10.81 7.80 -5.64
CA ILE A 200 -11.00 7.79 -7.10
C ILE A 200 -12.27 8.54 -7.50
N CYS A 201 -13.37 8.36 -6.76
CA CYS A 201 -14.65 9.00 -7.09
C CYS A 201 -14.71 10.46 -6.65
N TYR A 202 -14.09 10.79 -5.53
CA TYR A 202 -14.20 12.10 -4.88
C TYR A 202 -12.87 12.56 -4.28
N PRO A 203 -11.85 12.84 -5.10
CA PRO A 203 -10.49 13.15 -4.64
C PRO A 203 -10.37 14.43 -3.80
N ASP A 204 -11.38 15.28 -3.80
CA ASP A 204 -11.41 16.50 -2.98
C ASP A 204 -12.03 16.27 -1.58
N ILE A 205 -12.51 15.04 -1.27
CA ILE A 205 -13.15 14.70 0.01
C ILE A 205 -12.29 13.73 0.80
N ASN A 206 -11.45 14.26 1.65
CA ASN A 206 -10.42 13.52 2.38
C ASN A 206 -10.93 12.89 3.69
N ASP A 207 -12.08 12.21 3.68
CA ASP A 207 -12.65 11.56 4.86
C ASP A 207 -11.69 10.51 5.47
N TYR A 208 -10.94 9.83 4.63
CA TYR A 208 -9.99 8.79 5.03
C TYR A 208 -8.84 9.29 5.92
N PHE A 209 -8.57 10.61 5.97
CA PHE A 209 -7.50 11.18 6.82
C PHE A 209 -7.69 10.84 8.29
N ALA A 210 -8.94 10.81 8.79
CA ALA A 210 -9.23 10.48 10.17
C ALA A 210 -8.77 9.04 10.52
N TYR A 211 -8.99 8.09 9.62
CA TYR A 211 -8.60 6.68 9.80
C TYR A 211 -7.09 6.48 9.63
N VAL A 212 -6.47 7.21 8.71
CA VAL A 212 -5.01 7.24 8.56
C VAL A 212 -4.36 7.79 9.82
N GLU A 213 -4.93 8.85 10.42
CA GLU A 213 -4.43 9.44 11.66
C GLU A 213 -4.46 8.43 12.81
N ASP A 214 -5.53 7.65 12.94
CA ASP A 214 -5.65 6.60 13.96
C ASP A 214 -4.57 5.53 13.80
N ASN A 215 -4.30 5.09 12.56
CA ASN A 215 -3.23 4.14 12.27
C ASN A 215 -1.85 4.75 12.57
N PHE A 216 -1.60 5.98 12.12
CA PHE A 216 -0.31 6.65 12.24
C PHE A 216 0.04 7.02 13.68
N ARG A 217 -0.96 7.13 14.56
CA ARG A 217 -0.77 7.35 16.00
C ARG A 217 -0.32 6.11 16.76
N GLN A 218 -0.45 4.90 16.18
CA GLN A 218 -0.06 3.66 16.85
C GLN A 218 1.46 3.58 17.00
N LEU A 219 1.94 3.18 18.18
CA LEU A 219 3.37 2.93 18.43
C LEU A 219 3.88 1.67 17.72
N HIS A 220 2.99 0.70 17.58
CA HIS A 220 3.21 -0.51 16.81
C HIS A 220 2.24 -0.48 15.64
N PHE A 221 2.74 -0.05 14.50
CA PHE A 221 1.93 0.05 13.30
C PHE A 221 1.38 -1.34 12.95
N PRO A 222 0.07 -1.52 12.83
CA PRO A 222 -0.51 -2.83 12.55
C PRO A 222 -0.08 -3.32 11.16
N GLY A 223 -0.01 -4.65 10.97
CA GLY A 223 0.11 -5.24 9.63
C GLY A 223 -1.14 -4.96 8.81
N ILE A 224 -1.01 -4.88 7.49
CA ILE A 224 -2.14 -4.62 6.59
C ILE A 224 -3.17 -5.75 6.56
N ASP A 225 -2.80 -6.94 7.03
CA ASP A 225 -3.65 -8.12 7.24
C ASP A 225 -4.21 -8.21 8.68
N GLY A 226 -4.02 -7.17 9.46
CA GLY A 226 -4.36 -7.14 10.87
C GLY A 226 -5.85 -7.03 11.16
N SER A 227 -6.20 -6.51 12.34
CA SER A 227 -7.59 -6.30 12.75
C SER A 227 -8.34 -5.37 11.79
N SER A 228 -9.60 -5.70 11.48
CA SER A 228 -10.50 -4.88 10.64
C SER A 228 -10.66 -3.44 11.13
N ALA A 229 -10.47 -3.19 12.44
CA ALA A 229 -10.50 -1.84 13.01
C ALA A 229 -9.47 -0.88 12.40
N TYR A 230 -8.40 -1.39 11.76
CA TYR A 230 -7.36 -0.57 11.13
C TYR A 230 -7.40 -0.60 9.60
N SER A 231 -8.31 -1.37 8.99
CA SER A 231 -8.38 -1.54 7.53
C SER A 231 -8.58 -0.21 6.80
N TYR A 232 -9.45 0.65 7.30
CA TYR A 232 -9.75 1.95 6.69
C TYR A 232 -8.49 2.82 6.57
N GLY A 233 -7.67 2.89 7.62
CA GLY A 233 -6.43 3.66 7.60
C GLY A 233 -5.35 3.04 6.69
N HIS A 234 -5.51 1.77 6.29
CA HIS A 234 -4.68 1.13 5.28
C HIS A 234 -5.16 1.37 3.83
N GLY A 235 -6.26 2.09 3.62
CA GLY A 235 -6.73 2.47 2.28
C GLY A 235 -5.65 3.13 1.43
N ILE A 236 -4.74 3.88 2.05
CA ILE A 236 -3.57 4.48 1.39
C ILE A 236 -2.55 3.44 0.87
N PHE A 237 -2.62 2.16 1.27
CA PHE A 237 -1.85 1.08 0.62
C PHE A 237 -2.38 0.80 -0.79
N ALA A 238 -3.70 0.80 -0.99
CA ALA A 238 -4.27 0.67 -2.33
C ALA A 238 -3.96 1.88 -3.20
N GLN A 239 -3.89 3.10 -2.63
CA GLN A 239 -3.38 4.27 -3.36
C GLN A 239 -1.91 4.07 -3.80
N VAL A 240 -1.05 3.46 -2.97
CA VAL A 240 0.33 3.14 -3.39
C VAL A 240 0.34 2.14 -4.53
N LEU A 241 -0.53 1.12 -4.51
CA LEU A 241 -0.62 0.18 -5.64
C LEU A 241 -1.03 0.90 -6.93
N ASP A 242 -2.00 1.79 -6.85
CA ASP A 242 -2.44 2.60 -7.97
C ASP A 242 -1.34 3.53 -8.49
N LEU A 243 -0.70 4.31 -7.61
CA LEU A 243 0.34 5.29 -7.97
C LEU A 243 1.61 4.63 -8.54
N GLU A 244 2.00 3.45 -8.05
CA GLU A 244 3.23 2.78 -8.48
C GLU A 244 3.03 1.89 -9.73
N TYR A 245 1.85 1.32 -9.90
CA TYR A 245 1.58 0.38 -10.98
C TYR A 245 0.58 0.90 -12.01
N GLY A 246 -0.46 1.61 -11.58
CA GLY A 246 -1.43 2.29 -12.44
C GLY A 246 -2.05 1.38 -13.50
N GLU A 247 -1.85 1.73 -14.77
CA GLU A 247 -2.34 1.00 -15.93
C GLU A 247 -1.19 0.43 -16.76
N ALA A 248 -1.29 -0.84 -17.10
CA ALA A 248 -0.36 -1.49 -18.00
C ALA A 248 -1.08 -2.44 -18.96
N ASN A 249 -0.72 -2.42 -20.24
CA ASN A 249 -1.35 -3.22 -21.30
C ASN A 249 -2.87 -3.05 -21.42
N GLY A 250 -3.39 -1.87 -21.08
CA GLY A 250 -4.83 -1.57 -21.14
C GLY A 250 -5.64 -2.17 -19.99
N LYS A 251 -5.00 -2.49 -18.87
CA LYS A 251 -5.64 -2.96 -17.65
C LYS A 251 -5.12 -2.20 -16.45
N HIS A 252 -6.03 -1.74 -15.59
CA HIS A 252 -5.70 -1.10 -14.32
C HIS A 252 -5.32 -2.15 -13.27
N ILE A 253 -4.28 -1.88 -12.46
CA ILE A 253 -3.80 -2.82 -11.44
C ILE A 253 -4.92 -3.26 -10.49
N MET A 254 -5.73 -2.34 -10.00
CA MET A 254 -6.78 -2.65 -9.03
C MET A 254 -7.89 -3.54 -9.65
N LEU A 255 -8.21 -3.34 -10.92
CA LEU A 255 -9.13 -4.23 -11.64
C LEU A 255 -8.52 -5.63 -11.81
N ASP A 256 -7.24 -5.71 -12.20
CA ASP A 256 -6.55 -7.00 -12.34
C ASP A 256 -6.49 -7.78 -11.04
N LEU A 257 -6.29 -7.10 -9.91
CA LEU A 257 -6.30 -7.70 -8.58
C LEU A 257 -7.69 -8.28 -8.24
N TRP A 258 -8.78 -7.57 -8.56
CA TRP A 258 -10.15 -8.03 -8.29
C TRP A 258 -10.59 -9.16 -9.21
N GLU A 259 -10.25 -9.10 -10.51
CA GLU A 259 -10.58 -10.17 -11.47
C GLU A 259 -9.92 -11.52 -11.16
N HIS A 260 -8.80 -11.51 -10.43
CA HIS A 260 -8.04 -12.70 -10.10
C HIS A 260 -8.00 -12.99 -8.59
N LEU A 261 -8.94 -12.40 -7.83
CA LEU A 261 -9.06 -12.69 -6.39
C LEU A 261 -9.66 -14.09 -6.21
N GLU A 262 -8.79 -15.10 -6.14
CA GLU A 262 -9.15 -16.51 -5.95
C GLU A 262 -8.75 -16.99 -4.55
N GLY A 263 -9.66 -17.70 -3.86
CA GLY A 263 -9.37 -18.34 -2.58
C GLY A 263 -9.33 -17.39 -1.37
N ARG A 264 -8.84 -17.92 -0.23
CA ARG A 264 -9.04 -17.33 1.10
C ARG A 264 -8.01 -16.28 1.53
N ASN A 265 -7.03 -15.93 0.71
CA ASN A 265 -5.98 -15.00 1.11
C ASN A 265 -5.71 -13.96 0.02
N ALA A 266 -6.37 -12.81 0.15
CA ALA A 266 -6.24 -11.70 -0.79
C ALA A 266 -4.78 -11.26 -0.97
N PHE A 267 -4.00 -11.14 0.10
CA PHE A 267 -2.61 -10.67 0.02
C PHE A 267 -1.68 -11.67 -0.70
N SER A 268 -2.00 -12.99 -0.61
CA SER A 268 -1.31 -14.00 -1.40
C SER A 268 -1.58 -13.85 -2.89
N ASN A 269 -2.84 -13.60 -3.24
CA ASN A 269 -3.24 -13.36 -4.64
C ASN A 269 -2.65 -12.07 -5.17
N ILE A 270 -2.69 -10.98 -4.39
CA ILE A 270 -2.04 -9.72 -4.74
C ILE A 270 -0.55 -9.95 -5.04
N ASN A 271 0.17 -10.72 -4.20
CA ASN A 271 1.57 -11.05 -4.47
C ASN A 271 1.74 -11.85 -5.77
N THR A 272 0.85 -12.78 -6.06
CA THR A 272 0.88 -13.57 -7.30
C THR A 272 0.70 -12.70 -8.53
N ILE A 273 -0.30 -11.81 -8.52
CA ILE A 273 -0.57 -10.89 -9.63
C ILE A 273 0.58 -9.90 -9.80
N LEU A 274 1.04 -9.26 -8.74
CA LEU A 274 2.19 -8.35 -8.80
C LEU A 274 3.45 -9.03 -9.35
N SER A 275 3.65 -10.33 -9.08
CA SER A 275 4.80 -11.09 -9.58
C SER A 275 4.68 -11.51 -11.04
N SER A 276 3.53 -11.35 -11.65
CA SER A 276 3.27 -11.65 -13.05
C SER A 276 3.49 -10.45 -13.97
N SER A 277 3.63 -10.72 -15.28
CA SER A 277 3.59 -9.66 -16.29
C SER A 277 2.16 -9.12 -16.43
N PRO A 278 1.97 -7.80 -16.57
CA PRO A 278 2.99 -6.78 -16.87
C PRO A 278 3.67 -6.17 -15.63
N TRP A 279 3.22 -6.49 -14.42
CA TRP A 279 3.60 -5.79 -13.19
C TRP A 279 5.05 -6.06 -12.76
N ASN A 280 5.51 -7.33 -12.86
CA ASN A 280 6.88 -7.78 -12.57
C ASN A 280 7.43 -7.24 -11.24
N SER A 281 6.63 -7.28 -10.18
CA SER A 281 6.93 -6.75 -8.86
C SER A 281 6.62 -7.80 -7.77
N SER A 282 6.36 -7.38 -6.55
CA SER A 282 6.00 -8.27 -5.44
C SER A 282 5.29 -7.50 -4.32
N MET A 283 4.61 -8.24 -3.44
CA MET A 283 4.09 -7.67 -2.19
C MET A 283 5.19 -6.98 -1.36
N THR A 284 6.41 -7.51 -1.41
CA THR A 284 7.55 -6.92 -0.70
C THR A 284 7.91 -5.53 -1.24
N GLU A 285 7.92 -5.36 -2.57
CA GLU A 285 8.16 -4.05 -3.19
C GLU A 285 7.01 -3.08 -2.87
N ALA A 286 5.77 -3.52 -3.06
CA ALA A 286 4.60 -2.69 -2.79
C ALA A 286 4.55 -2.23 -1.31
N LEU A 287 4.76 -3.15 -0.37
CA LEU A 287 4.77 -2.82 1.06
C LEU A 287 5.99 -1.96 1.45
N GLY A 288 7.12 -2.17 0.79
CA GLY A 288 8.29 -1.30 0.93
C GLY A 288 8.01 0.12 0.50
N LYS A 289 7.38 0.30 -0.66
CA LYS A 289 6.93 1.61 -1.16
C LYS A 289 5.91 2.25 -0.22
N TYR A 290 4.93 1.48 0.25
CA TYR A 290 3.98 1.94 1.25
C TYR A 290 4.69 2.47 2.51
N ALA A 291 5.65 1.71 3.06
CA ALA A 291 6.43 2.18 4.20
C ALA A 291 7.20 3.48 3.89
N LEU A 292 7.76 3.60 2.69
CA LEU A 292 8.48 4.79 2.26
C LEU A 292 7.55 6.01 2.13
N TYR A 293 6.38 5.84 1.47
CA TYR A 293 5.41 6.91 1.26
C TYR A 293 4.91 7.50 2.58
N ASN A 294 4.61 6.65 3.55
CA ASN A 294 4.14 7.04 4.89
C ASN A 294 5.13 7.93 5.66
N VAL A 295 6.42 7.92 5.31
CA VAL A 295 7.40 8.80 5.92
C VAL A 295 7.27 10.23 5.40
N PHE A 296 6.91 10.40 4.12
CA PHE A 296 6.86 11.70 3.46
C PHE A 296 5.47 12.32 3.47
N THR A 297 4.88 12.44 4.68
CA THR A 297 3.59 13.08 4.93
C THR A 297 3.72 14.29 5.86
N GLY A 298 2.72 15.16 5.87
CA GLY A 298 2.71 16.38 6.70
C GLY A 298 3.89 17.28 6.41
N THR A 299 4.58 17.72 7.46
CA THR A 299 5.76 18.60 7.32
C THR A 299 6.96 17.94 6.64
N ARG A 300 6.92 16.61 6.46
CA ARG A 300 7.94 15.84 5.76
C ARG A 300 7.62 15.60 4.29
N SER A 301 6.48 16.06 3.81
CA SER A 301 6.06 15.90 2.42
C SER A 301 7.03 16.57 1.43
N ILE A 302 7.12 15.99 0.23
CA ILE A 302 7.89 16.55 -0.88
C ILE A 302 6.89 16.87 -2.00
N PRO A 303 6.74 18.14 -2.39
CA PRO A 303 5.74 18.53 -3.39
C PRO A 303 5.84 17.72 -4.68
N GLY A 304 4.71 17.14 -5.09
CA GLY A 304 4.60 16.34 -6.33
C GLY A 304 5.24 14.97 -6.26
N GLN A 305 5.58 14.47 -5.07
CA GLN A 305 6.10 13.12 -4.86
C GLN A 305 5.24 12.38 -3.83
N TYR A 306 5.20 11.06 -3.94
CA TYR A 306 4.47 10.17 -3.06
C TYR A 306 2.95 10.35 -3.15
N TYR A 307 2.22 10.52 -2.04
CA TYR A 307 0.78 10.73 -2.09
C TYR A 307 0.41 12.10 -2.65
N PRO A 308 -0.68 12.22 -3.43
CA PRO A 308 -1.17 13.52 -3.90
C PRO A 308 -1.40 14.50 -2.74
N ASP A 309 -2.05 14.02 -1.66
CA ASP A 309 -2.39 14.81 -0.47
C ASP A 309 -1.33 14.71 0.64
N ALA A 310 -0.09 14.37 0.27
CA ALA A 310 0.99 14.14 1.25
C ALA A 310 1.16 15.27 2.27
N ALA A 311 0.94 16.52 1.88
CA ALA A 311 1.11 17.68 2.75
C ALA A 311 0.03 17.79 3.84
N ASP A 312 -1.17 17.30 3.56
CA ASP A 312 -2.34 17.37 4.44
C ASP A 312 -2.54 16.08 5.25
N LEU A 313 -1.93 14.97 4.81
CA LEU A 313 -1.92 13.72 5.56
C LEU A 313 -1.21 13.87 6.90
N PRO A 314 -1.67 13.18 7.96
CA PRO A 314 -1.00 13.16 9.25
C PRO A 314 0.41 12.56 9.14
N GLU A 315 1.29 12.95 10.06
CA GLU A 315 2.62 12.33 10.14
C GLU A 315 2.58 11.02 10.94
N ILE A 316 3.27 10.01 10.40
CA ILE A 316 3.42 8.75 11.14
C ILE A 316 4.17 8.99 12.46
N ARG A 317 3.63 8.42 13.54
CA ARG A 317 4.24 8.48 14.86
C ARG A 317 5.50 7.60 14.88
N LEU A 318 6.62 8.26 15.10
CA LEU A 318 7.89 7.58 15.33
C LEU A 318 7.94 7.07 16.77
N SER A 319 8.75 6.03 17.04
CA SER A 319 8.87 5.47 18.39
C SER A 319 9.21 6.57 19.40
N ALA A 320 8.73 6.42 20.66
CA ALA A 320 8.92 7.41 21.72
C ALA A 320 10.40 7.69 22.08
N TYR A 321 11.31 6.85 21.62
CA TYR A 321 12.73 6.96 21.86
C TYR A 321 13.47 7.11 20.55
N ASP A 322 14.10 8.25 20.37
CA ASP A 322 15.10 8.42 19.32
C ASP A 322 16.29 7.50 19.65
N LEU A 323 16.63 6.66 18.69
CA LEU A 323 17.85 5.86 18.82
C LEU A 323 19.05 6.77 18.53
N PRO A 324 20.01 6.93 19.43
CA PRO A 324 21.25 7.59 19.07
C PRO A 324 21.95 6.74 18.00
N LEU A 325 22.38 7.37 16.92
CA LEU A 325 23.18 6.68 15.92
C LEU A 325 24.57 6.39 16.52
N ASP A 326 24.83 5.12 16.81
CA ASP A 326 26.15 4.67 17.27
C ASP A 326 26.91 4.11 16.08
N ILE A 327 27.84 4.93 15.59
CA ILE A 327 28.72 4.58 14.48
C ILE A 327 29.83 3.69 15.02
N SER A 328 30.04 2.53 14.41
CA SER A 328 30.96 1.48 14.85
C SER A 328 30.56 0.83 16.19
N GLY A 329 29.30 0.96 16.57
CA GLY A 329 28.69 0.27 17.69
C GLY A 329 28.16 -1.12 17.32
N PRO A 330 27.50 -1.81 18.28
CA PRO A 330 26.87 -3.08 17.99
C PRO A 330 25.73 -2.92 16.97
N PRO A 331 25.39 -4.00 16.24
CA PRO A 331 24.24 -3.98 15.33
C PRO A 331 22.94 -3.60 16.05
N TYR A 332 22.05 -2.92 15.34
CA TYR A 332 20.68 -2.70 15.78
C TYR A 332 19.80 -3.83 15.24
N ASP A 333 19.21 -4.60 16.15
CA ASP A 333 18.39 -5.76 15.81
C ASP A 333 16.93 -5.38 15.70
N PHE A 334 16.25 -5.88 14.67
CA PHE A 334 14.83 -5.64 14.40
C PHE A 334 14.13 -6.96 14.08
N GLU A 335 12.86 -7.04 14.47
CA GLU A 335 11.97 -8.14 14.12
C GLU A 335 10.66 -7.54 13.57
N LEU A 336 10.20 -8.04 12.43
CA LEU A 336 8.95 -7.66 11.81
C LEU A 336 8.04 -8.88 11.63
N SER A 337 6.78 -8.71 12.03
CA SER A 337 5.72 -9.66 11.71
C SER A 337 5.44 -9.72 10.20
N PRO A 338 4.70 -10.73 9.72
CA PRO A 338 4.25 -10.74 8.32
C PRO A 338 3.48 -9.47 7.97
N LEU A 339 3.63 -8.99 6.74
CA LEU A 339 2.93 -7.84 6.17
C LEU A 339 2.97 -6.57 7.04
N GLN A 340 3.98 -6.45 7.89
CA GLN A 340 4.18 -5.34 8.82
C GLN A 340 5.16 -4.31 8.26
N THR A 341 4.88 -3.04 8.59
CA THR A 341 5.84 -1.94 8.45
C THR A 341 6.18 -1.35 9.82
N ILE A 342 7.42 -0.93 10.01
CA ILE A 342 7.86 -0.21 11.20
C ILE A 342 8.74 0.98 10.81
N TYR A 343 8.86 1.95 11.72
CA TYR A 343 9.56 3.21 11.48
C TYR A 343 10.48 3.51 12.65
N LYS A 344 11.76 3.68 12.37
CA LYS A 344 12.77 3.98 13.40
C LYS A 344 13.46 5.30 13.09
N LYS A 345 13.50 6.17 14.09
CA LYS A 345 14.20 7.43 14.03
C LYS A 345 15.56 7.32 14.71
N PHE A 346 16.59 7.78 14.03
CA PHE A 346 17.94 7.88 14.53
C PHE A 346 18.38 9.33 14.56
N THR A 347 18.83 9.81 15.70
CA THR A 347 19.46 11.12 15.80
C THR A 347 20.89 11.03 15.31
N VAL A 348 21.24 11.80 14.30
CA VAL A 348 22.60 11.81 13.73
C VAL A 348 23.46 12.72 14.61
N PRO A 349 24.57 12.20 15.21
CA PRO A 349 25.53 13.06 15.86
C PRO A 349 26.15 14.00 14.83
N SER A 350 26.67 15.16 15.26
CA SER A 350 27.25 16.20 14.40
C SER A 350 28.53 15.74 13.67
N LEU A 351 28.49 14.60 13.02
CA LEU A 351 29.61 13.94 12.38
C LEU A 351 29.29 13.58 10.93
N SER A 352 30.29 13.67 10.18
CA SER A 352 30.85 12.94 9.04
C SER A 352 29.98 11.89 8.35
N ASP A 353 30.35 11.62 7.16
CA ASP A 353 29.91 10.53 6.33
C ASP A 353 30.03 9.20 7.08
N PHE A 354 29.07 8.31 6.86
CA PHE A 354 29.11 6.95 7.41
C PHE A 354 28.58 5.94 6.38
N LEU A 355 28.85 4.70 6.64
CA LEU A 355 28.34 3.57 5.87
C LEU A 355 27.26 2.83 6.63
N VAL A 356 26.33 2.29 5.92
CA VAL A 356 25.24 1.47 6.48
C VAL A 356 24.98 0.25 5.63
N LYS A 357 24.66 -0.89 6.28
CA LYS A 357 24.19 -2.11 5.58
C LYS A 357 23.19 -2.86 6.43
N GLY A 358 22.38 -3.70 5.77
CA GLY A 358 21.59 -4.73 6.40
C GLY A 358 22.41 -6.01 6.60
N VAL A 359 22.22 -6.67 7.73
CA VAL A 359 22.76 -8.00 8.02
C VAL A 359 21.58 -8.95 8.19
N ASP A 360 21.64 -10.13 7.56
CA ASP A 360 20.57 -11.12 7.53
C ASP A 360 19.24 -10.60 6.93
N LEU A 361 19.31 -9.53 6.14
CA LEU A 361 18.16 -8.99 5.43
C LEU A 361 17.68 -9.99 4.38
N SER A 362 16.45 -10.45 4.51
CA SER A 362 15.86 -11.42 3.58
C SER A 362 15.36 -10.75 2.29
N PRO A 363 15.21 -11.49 1.19
CA PRO A 363 14.61 -10.97 -0.04
C PRO A 363 13.19 -10.39 0.14
N ASN A 364 12.48 -10.81 1.19
CA ASN A 364 11.12 -10.36 1.51
C ASN A 364 11.10 -9.17 2.48
N GLN A 365 12.22 -8.51 2.68
CA GLN A 365 12.32 -7.32 3.52
C GLN A 365 12.82 -6.13 2.70
N ARG A 366 12.27 -4.95 2.98
CA ARG A 366 12.76 -3.67 2.45
C ARG A 366 13.00 -2.71 3.59
N VAL A 367 14.13 -2.03 3.52
CA VAL A 367 14.51 -0.97 4.45
C VAL A 367 15.06 0.18 3.63
N TYR A 368 14.50 1.36 3.83
CA TYR A 368 15.01 2.56 3.19
C TYR A 368 15.70 3.47 4.20
N ILE A 369 16.55 4.34 3.72
CA ILE A 369 17.21 5.38 4.51
C ILE A 369 16.68 6.72 4.03
N THR A 370 16.00 7.45 4.90
CA THR A 370 15.54 8.81 4.62
C THR A 370 16.20 9.78 5.57
N SER A 371 16.58 10.97 5.09
CA SER A 371 17.28 11.98 5.87
C SER A 371 16.48 13.26 5.95
N PHE A 372 16.53 13.89 7.12
CA PHE A 372 15.80 15.11 7.43
C PHE A 372 16.75 16.13 8.06
N LYS A 373 16.63 17.37 7.58
CA LYS A 373 17.35 18.52 8.09
C LYS A 373 16.40 19.71 8.15
N ALA A 374 16.47 20.48 9.21
CA ALA A 374 15.65 21.68 9.35
C ALA A 374 15.83 22.61 8.13
N GLN A 375 14.69 23.06 7.58
CA GLN A 375 14.62 24.00 6.45
C GLN A 375 15.16 23.46 5.10
N GLU A 376 15.44 22.16 4.98
CA GLU A 376 15.81 21.52 3.72
C GLU A 376 14.76 20.48 3.32
N THR A 377 14.64 20.22 2.02
CA THR A 377 13.76 19.16 1.49
C THR A 377 14.23 17.80 2.01
N PRO A 378 13.35 16.98 2.58
CA PRO A 378 13.69 15.61 2.95
C PRO A 378 14.22 14.81 1.76
N ALA A 379 15.07 13.83 2.02
CA ALA A 379 15.70 13.06 0.94
C ALA A 379 15.71 11.56 1.22
N LEU A 380 15.36 10.77 0.19
CA LEU A 380 15.65 9.34 0.15
C LEU A 380 17.15 9.17 -0.20
N LYS A 381 17.90 8.50 0.69
CA LYS A 381 19.33 8.20 0.49
C LYS A 381 19.57 6.86 -0.20
N GLY A 382 18.66 5.92 -0.08
CA GLY A 382 18.73 4.63 -0.73
C GLY A 382 17.97 3.53 0.00
N ALA A 383 17.97 2.34 -0.58
CA ALA A 383 17.46 1.12 0.03
C ALA A 383 18.62 0.30 0.59
N LEU A 384 18.45 -0.25 1.81
CA LEU A 384 19.46 -1.11 2.42
C LEU A 384 19.56 -2.46 1.69
N SER A 385 20.78 -2.93 1.61
CA SER A 385 21.12 -4.25 1.12
C SER A 385 22.15 -4.90 2.04
N SER A 386 22.63 -6.09 1.70
CA SER A 386 23.79 -6.70 2.37
C SER A 386 25.11 -6.01 2.02
N TYR A 387 25.08 -5.01 1.16
CA TYR A 387 26.23 -4.21 0.78
C TYR A 387 26.29 -2.92 1.59
N TRP A 388 27.49 -2.36 1.74
CA TRP A 388 27.67 -1.05 2.34
C TRP A 388 27.13 0.05 1.41
N ILE A 389 26.29 0.91 1.94
CA ILE A 389 25.76 2.08 1.25
C ILE A 389 26.35 3.32 1.91
N PRO A 390 26.98 4.23 1.15
CA PRO A 390 27.48 5.47 1.70
C PRO A 390 26.34 6.44 2.04
N CYS A 391 26.39 7.00 3.22
CA CYS A 391 25.55 8.11 3.63
C CYS A 391 26.42 9.36 3.72
N GLU A 392 26.74 9.92 2.56
CA GLU A 392 27.56 11.13 2.43
C GLU A 392 26.76 12.38 2.80
N GLN A 393 27.48 13.40 3.27
CA GLN A 393 26.92 14.70 3.67
C GLN A 393 25.86 14.62 4.79
N MET A 394 25.89 13.56 5.58
CA MET A 394 24.94 13.37 6.69
C MET A 394 25.24 14.30 7.88
N TYR A 395 26.43 14.89 7.94
CA TYR A 395 26.78 15.89 8.95
C TYR A 395 25.85 17.10 8.97
N SER A 396 25.04 17.27 7.93
CA SER A 396 24.05 18.31 7.83
C SER A 396 22.62 17.84 8.14
N SER A 397 22.40 16.56 8.38
CA SER A 397 21.10 16.01 8.74
C SER A 397 20.87 16.03 10.24
N ASP A 398 19.64 16.38 10.66
CA ASP A 398 19.28 16.37 12.07
C ASP A 398 18.93 14.95 12.54
N TYR A 399 18.26 14.18 11.69
CA TYR A 399 17.88 12.79 11.97
C TYR A 399 17.62 11.98 10.69
N LEU A 400 17.62 10.67 10.87
CA LEU A 400 17.19 9.69 9.87
C LEU A 400 15.89 9.06 10.30
N ILE A 401 15.07 8.69 9.32
CA ILE A 401 14.00 7.71 9.53
C ILE A 401 14.29 6.52 8.63
N LEU A 402 14.20 5.33 9.19
CA LEU A 402 14.30 4.08 8.46
C LEU A 402 12.91 3.43 8.41
N PRO A 403 12.17 3.60 7.32
CA PRO A 403 10.97 2.80 7.06
C PRO A 403 11.39 1.38 6.68
N MET A 404 10.78 0.40 7.32
CA MET A 404 11.09 -1.01 7.18
C MET A 404 9.82 -1.78 6.90
N ALA A 405 9.87 -2.73 5.98
CA ALA A 405 8.74 -3.57 5.59
C ALA A 405 9.12 -5.04 5.52
N ASN A 406 8.20 -5.92 5.93
CA ASN A 406 8.29 -7.35 5.74
C ASN A 406 7.12 -7.84 4.87
N GLY A 407 7.38 -8.12 3.61
CA GLY A 407 6.40 -8.62 2.65
C GLY A 407 6.16 -10.13 2.71
N ASN A 408 6.68 -10.84 3.72
CA ASN A 408 6.34 -12.24 3.95
C ASN A 408 4.86 -12.38 4.30
N LEU A 409 4.21 -13.36 3.71
CA LEU A 409 2.82 -13.71 4.00
C LEU A 409 2.67 -14.56 5.27
N SER A 410 3.77 -15.13 5.77
CA SER A 410 3.79 -15.94 7.00
C SER A 410 5.17 -15.91 7.64
N GLY A 411 5.18 -15.90 8.97
CA GLY A 411 6.40 -15.91 9.79
C GLY A 411 7.09 -14.55 9.89
N GLY A 412 7.43 -14.16 11.11
CA GLY A 412 8.26 -12.99 11.39
C GLY A 412 9.70 -13.22 10.92
N LYS A 413 10.42 -12.14 10.69
CA LYS A 413 11.82 -12.16 10.28
C LYS A 413 12.62 -11.12 11.06
N SER A 414 13.75 -11.57 11.59
CA SER A 414 14.74 -10.72 12.24
C SER A 414 15.85 -10.36 11.26
N PHE A 415 16.40 -9.18 11.42
CA PHE A 415 17.58 -8.68 10.70
C PHE A 415 18.25 -7.61 11.54
N SER A 416 19.47 -7.24 11.17
CA SER A 416 20.20 -6.20 11.88
C SER A 416 20.66 -5.10 10.93
N ILE A 417 20.85 -3.90 11.47
CA ILE A 417 21.43 -2.76 10.76
C ILE A 417 22.74 -2.36 11.43
N VAL A 418 23.78 -2.21 10.64
CA VAL A 418 25.12 -1.84 11.09
C VAL A 418 25.48 -0.50 10.48
N PHE A 419 26.06 0.37 11.30
CA PHE A 419 26.62 1.65 10.88
C PHE A 419 28.14 1.65 11.14
N GLU A 420 28.92 2.07 10.16
CA GLU A 420 30.38 2.19 10.26
C GLU A 420 30.84 3.64 9.98
N GLY A 421 31.78 4.12 10.78
CA GLY A 421 32.13 5.54 10.84
C GLY A 421 33.06 6.07 9.78
N SER A 422 33.73 5.22 9.00
CA SER A 422 34.68 5.71 7.98
C SER A 422 35.01 4.64 6.95
N LEU A 423 35.05 5.05 5.69
CA LEU A 423 35.55 4.21 4.60
C LEU A 423 37.03 3.84 4.75
N VAL A 424 37.79 4.67 5.46
CA VAL A 424 39.23 4.49 5.66
C VAL A 424 39.52 3.25 6.51
N ASP A 425 38.61 2.82 7.34
CA ASP A 425 38.76 1.65 8.22
C ASP A 425 38.33 0.34 7.56
N LEU A 426 37.73 0.39 6.36
CA LEU A 426 37.32 -0.80 5.65
C LEU A 426 38.41 -1.33 4.72
N GLU A 427 38.66 -2.63 4.79
CA GLU A 427 39.54 -3.28 3.80
C GLU A 427 38.91 -3.24 2.40
N PRO A 428 39.69 -2.94 1.35
CA PRO A 428 39.19 -2.98 -0.01
C PRO A 428 38.56 -4.35 -0.36
N MET A 429 37.33 -4.33 -0.83
CA MET A 429 36.60 -5.58 -1.16
C MET A 429 35.65 -5.42 -2.35
N ILE A 430 35.43 -6.49 -3.07
CA ILE A 430 34.30 -6.61 -4.00
C ILE A 430 33.11 -7.08 -3.18
N GLN A 431 32.09 -6.22 -3.04
CA GLN A 431 30.89 -6.51 -2.30
C GLN A 431 29.92 -7.37 -3.10
N ALA A 432 29.76 -7.03 -4.38
CA ALA A 432 28.85 -7.73 -5.29
C ALA A 432 29.35 -7.77 -6.73
N LEU A 433 28.87 -8.78 -7.43
CA LEU A 433 29.03 -8.96 -8.86
C LEU A 433 27.74 -9.60 -9.41
N TRP A 434 27.09 -8.91 -10.37
CA TRP A 434 25.85 -9.41 -10.97
C TRP A 434 25.72 -8.97 -12.45
N PRO A 435 24.94 -9.69 -13.26
CA PRO A 435 24.35 -10.99 -12.99
C PRO A 435 25.40 -12.09 -12.79
N ASN A 436 25.11 -13.08 -11.94
CA ASN A 436 25.95 -14.27 -11.75
C ASN A 436 25.06 -15.48 -11.43
N PRO A 437 24.87 -16.42 -12.35
CA PRO A 437 25.62 -16.58 -13.62
C PRO A 437 25.21 -15.56 -14.69
N LEU A 438 26.18 -15.21 -15.57
CA LEU A 438 25.92 -14.48 -16.82
C LEU A 438 25.28 -15.40 -17.85
N ARG A 439 24.28 -14.91 -18.53
CA ARG A 439 23.58 -15.56 -19.62
C ARG A 439 23.99 -14.98 -20.99
N PRO A 440 23.57 -15.59 -22.14
CA PRO A 440 23.92 -15.09 -23.46
C PRO A 440 23.53 -13.66 -23.76
N GLU A 441 22.46 -13.20 -23.13
CA GLU A 441 21.91 -11.83 -23.23
C GLU A 441 22.66 -10.79 -22.37
N ASP A 442 23.46 -11.24 -21.40
CA ASP A 442 24.18 -10.34 -20.49
C ASP A 442 25.53 -9.95 -21.12
N GLU A 443 25.68 -8.69 -21.48
CA GLU A 443 26.90 -8.14 -22.06
C GLU A 443 27.77 -7.41 -21.02
N ILE A 444 27.18 -7.10 -19.86
CA ILE A 444 27.80 -6.27 -18.82
C ILE A 444 27.76 -7.00 -17.48
N ILE A 445 28.87 -6.97 -16.74
CA ILE A 445 28.89 -7.26 -15.30
C ILE A 445 28.83 -5.95 -14.55
N HIS A 446 27.90 -5.85 -13.62
CA HIS A 446 27.86 -4.79 -12.62
C HIS A 446 28.69 -5.22 -11.41
N LEU A 447 29.48 -4.29 -10.89
CA LEU A 447 30.35 -4.48 -9.74
C LEU A 447 30.03 -3.42 -8.70
N ASN A 448 29.87 -3.86 -7.45
CA ASN A 448 29.88 -2.98 -6.30
C ASN A 448 31.11 -3.33 -5.45
N MET A 449 31.93 -2.33 -5.09
CA MET A 449 33.18 -2.54 -4.38
C MET A 449 33.50 -1.37 -3.43
N ILE A 450 34.30 -1.67 -2.42
CA ILE A 450 34.89 -0.66 -1.54
C ILE A 450 36.35 -0.48 -1.93
N LEU A 451 36.75 0.78 -2.07
CA LEU A 451 38.11 1.19 -2.37
C LEU A 451 38.62 2.12 -1.27
N SER A 452 39.73 1.76 -0.67
CA SER A 452 40.36 2.53 0.42
C SER A 452 41.42 3.55 -0.05
N GLU A 453 41.72 3.58 -1.33
CA GLU A 453 42.76 4.46 -1.90
C GLU A 453 42.34 5.01 -3.27
N PHE A 454 42.63 6.27 -3.53
CA PHE A 454 42.58 6.84 -4.87
C PHE A 454 43.62 6.19 -5.79
N GLY A 455 43.24 5.79 -6.95
CA GLY A 455 44.20 5.27 -7.93
C GLY A 455 43.48 4.56 -9.11
N PRO A 456 44.14 4.43 -10.26
CA PRO A 456 43.50 3.75 -11.39
C PRO A 456 43.14 2.31 -11.03
N LEU A 457 41.93 1.90 -11.41
CA LEU A 457 41.50 0.52 -11.28
C LEU A 457 41.96 -0.28 -12.50
N VAL A 458 42.56 -1.43 -12.23
CA VAL A 458 42.84 -2.43 -13.25
C VAL A 458 42.01 -3.67 -13.01
N LEU A 459 41.12 -3.98 -13.96
CA LEU A 459 40.26 -5.14 -13.93
C LEU A 459 40.79 -6.19 -14.88
N THR A 460 40.95 -7.42 -14.39
CA THR A 460 41.49 -8.53 -15.20
C THR A 460 40.64 -9.76 -14.99
N VAL A 461 40.16 -10.34 -16.08
CA VAL A 461 39.42 -11.60 -16.08
C VAL A 461 40.35 -12.76 -16.43
N PHE A 462 40.32 -13.80 -15.62
CA PHE A 462 41.07 -15.04 -15.81
C PHE A 462 40.11 -16.23 -15.96
N ASN A 463 40.51 -17.20 -16.76
CA ASN A 463 39.87 -18.52 -16.80
C ASN A 463 40.39 -19.43 -15.67
N LEU A 464 39.81 -20.65 -15.55
CA LEU A 464 40.26 -21.66 -14.58
C LEU A 464 41.74 -22.10 -14.72
N LYS A 465 42.34 -21.90 -15.88
CA LYS A 465 43.76 -22.20 -16.11
C LYS A 465 44.68 -21.03 -15.72
N GLY A 466 44.12 -19.95 -15.21
CA GLY A 466 44.88 -18.74 -14.87
C GLY A 466 45.31 -17.91 -16.09
N GLN A 467 44.78 -18.20 -17.27
CA GLN A 467 45.06 -17.39 -18.46
C GLN A 467 44.22 -16.12 -18.43
N GLN A 468 44.87 -15.00 -18.70
CA GLN A 468 44.18 -13.72 -18.83
C GLN A 468 43.32 -13.70 -20.09
N ILE A 469 42.02 -13.47 -19.93
CA ILE A 469 41.04 -13.44 -21.02
C ILE A 469 40.70 -12.00 -21.40
N HIS A 470 40.56 -11.14 -20.42
CA HIS A 470 40.22 -9.75 -20.63
C HIS A 470 40.95 -8.86 -19.62
N ARG A 471 41.23 -7.64 -20.04
CA ARG A 471 41.81 -6.61 -19.14
C ARG A 471 41.34 -5.24 -19.57
N THR A 472 40.85 -4.47 -18.59
CA THR A 472 40.49 -3.07 -18.78
C THR A 472 40.99 -2.25 -17.61
N TYR A 473 40.91 -0.92 -17.75
CA TYR A 473 41.26 0.01 -16.68
C TYR A 473 40.32 1.20 -16.72
N THR A 474 40.13 1.83 -15.56
CA THR A 474 39.39 3.10 -15.46
C THR A 474 40.37 4.15 -14.88
N SER A 475 40.33 5.34 -15.43
CA SER A 475 41.23 6.44 -15.07
C SER A 475 40.67 7.31 -13.95
N ASN A 476 39.41 7.17 -13.56
CA ASN A 476 38.72 7.97 -12.54
C ASN A 476 38.34 7.12 -11.33
N PRO A 477 39.30 6.83 -10.45
CA PRO A 477 38.98 6.12 -9.23
C PRO A 477 38.45 7.10 -8.20
N VAL A 478 37.42 6.66 -7.49
CA VAL A 478 36.85 7.34 -6.35
C VAL A 478 37.15 6.48 -5.13
N GLU A 479 37.66 7.07 -4.08
CA GLU A 479 37.69 6.42 -2.77
C GLU A 479 36.26 6.23 -2.29
N GLY A 480 35.93 5.06 -1.74
CA GLY A 480 34.61 4.83 -1.23
C GLY A 480 33.91 3.60 -1.80
N VAL A 481 32.60 3.59 -1.69
CA VAL A 481 31.75 2.60 -2.37
C VAL A 481 31.63 3.00 -3.83
N PHE A 482 32.00 2.09 -4.71
CA PHE A 482 32.10 2.37 -6.12
C PHE A 482 31.34 1.31 -6.93
N GLU A 483 30.47 1.77 -7.80
CA GLU A 483 29.79 0.92 -8.79
C GLU A 483 30.45 1.08 -10.15
N LEU A 484 30.67 -0.04 -10.83
CA LEU A 484 31.30 -0.08 -12.12
C LEU A 484 30.61 -1.09 -13.03
N ASP A 485 30.34 -0.66 -14.24
CA ASP A 485 29.91 -1.50 -15.33
C ASP A 485 31.12 -2.01 -16.12
N LEU A 486 31.31 -3.33 -16.14
CA LEU A 486 32.37 -4.00 -16.87
C LEU A 486 31.81 -4.67 -18.11
N PRO A 487 31.97 -4.09 -19.30
CA PRO A 487 31.67 -4.79 -20.55
C PRO A 487 32.57 -6.02 -20.72
N LEU A 488 31.99 -7.14 -21.07
CA LEU A 488 32.71 -8.38 -21.30
C LEU A 488 32.84 -8.69 -22.79
N PRO A 489 33.94 -9.39 -23.19
CA PRO A 489 34.08 -9.91 -24.56
C PRO A 489 32.94 -10.87 -24.88
N SER A 490 32.30 -10.69 -26.04
CA SER A 490 31.24 -11.57 -26.56
C SER A 490 31.66 -13.03 -26.75
N GLU A 491 32.97 -13.29 -26.80
CA GLU A 491 33.57 -14.61 -27.06
C GLU A 491 33.75 -15.46 -25.78
N LEU A 492 33.34 -14.99 -24.60
CA LEU A 492 33.44 -15.81 -23.39
C LEU A 492 32.55 -17.05 -23.52
N GLY A 493 33.16 -18.24 -23.45
CA GLY A 493 32.43 -19.51 -23.43
C GLY A 493 31.83 -19.81 -22.06
N SER A 494 30.93 -20.81 -21.99
CA SER A 494 30.44 -21.32 -20.71
C SER A 494 31.57 -21.78 -19.81
N GLY A 495 31.58 -21.35 -18.55
CA GLY A 495 32.65 -21.70 -17.62
C GLY A 495 32.72 -20.84 -16.38
N ILE A 496 33.67 -21.14 -15.53
CA ILE A 496 33.99 -20.37 -14.33
C ILE A 496 35.17 -19.44 -14.63
N TYR A 497 35.00 -18.20 -14.22
CA TYR A 497 35.99 -17.14 -14.39
C TYR A 497 36.29 -16.47 -13.07
N PHE A 498 37.44 -15.80 -12.98
CA PHE A 498 37.85 -14.99 -11.85
C PHE A 498 38.09 -13.56 -12.32
N LEU A 499 37.39 -12.63 -11.68
CA LEU A 499 37.64 -11.20 -11.83
C LEU A 499 38.60 -10.75 -10.74
N GLN A 500 39.72 -10.19 -11.13
CA GLN A 500 40.67 -9.53 -10.26
C GLN A 500 40.59 -8.03 -10.47
N VAL A 501 40.41 -7.31 -9.38
CA VAL A 501 40.46 -5.85 -9.33
C VAL A 501 41.70 -5.41 -8.55
N ARG A 502 42.46 -4.49 -9.10
CA ARG A 502 43.60 -3.83 -8.42
C ARG A 502 43.34 -2.36 -8.33
N SER A 503 43.53 -1.81 -7.12
CA SER A 503 43.51 -0.39 -6.80
C SER A 503 44.73 -0.08 -5.92
N GLY A 504 45.67 0.74 -6.38
CA GLY A 504 46.91 0.97 -5.63
C GLY A 504 47.63 -0.32 -5.24
N LYS A 505 47.77 -0.56 -3.95
CA LYS A 505 48.34 -1.80 -3.39
C LYS A 505 47.33 -2.90 -3.18
N ALA A 506 46.03 -2.56 -3.18
CA ALA A 506 44.97 -3.50 -2.92
C ALA A 506 44.73 -4.44 -4.13
N ARG A 507 44.46 -5.70 -3.83
CA ARG A 507 44.11 -6.72 -4.82
C ARG A 507 42.95 -7.54 -4.31
N MET A 508 41.83 -7.45 -5.02
CA MET A 508 40.60 -8.17 -4.74
C MET A 508 40.34 -9.18 -5.84
N THR A 509 39.74 -10.31 -5.51
CA THR A 509 39.39 -11.34 -6.52
C THR A 509 38.05 -11.94 -6.16
N THR A 510 37.18 -12.05 -7.15
CA THR A 510 35.89 -12.73 -7.04
C THR A 510 35.67 -13.70 -8.18
N LYS A 511 34.80 -14.69 -7.96
CA LYS A 511 34.44 -15.71 -8.95
C LYS A 511 33.08 -15.38 -9.58
N PHE A 512 32.97 -15.61 -10.90
CA PHE A 512 31.68 -15.56 -11.58
C PHE A 512 31.56 -16.72 -12.60
N THR A 513 30.33 -17.01 -13.02
CA THR A 513 30.01 -18.09 -13.94
C THR A 513 29.38 -17.52 -15.21
N VAL A 514 29.75 -18.08 -16.36
CA VAL A 514 29.13 -17.79 -17.64
C VAL A 514 28.37 -19.04 -18.09
N LEU A 515 27.12 -18.90 -18.51
CA LEU A 515 26.26 -19.92 -19.08
C LEU A 515 25.84 -19.45 -20.47
N LYS A 516 26.42 -20.04 -21.53
CA LYS A 516 26.04 -19.76 -22.92
C LYS A 516 25.43 -20.98 -23.57
#